data_3c13ccdd9a28049a86d2af9c9ed199c2
#
_entry.id   3c13ccdd9a28049a86d2af9c9ed199c2
#
_cell.length_a   1.000
_cell.length_b   1.000
_cell.length_c   1.000
_cell.angle_alpha   90.00
_cell.angle_beta   90.00
_cell.angle_gamma   90.00
#
_symmetry.space_group_name_H-M   'P 1'
#
loop_
_entity.id
_entity.type
_entity.pdbx_description
1 polymer ?
#
loop_
_entity_poly.entity_id
_entity_poly.type
_entity_poly.pdbx_seq_one_letter_code
_entity_poly.pdbx_strand_id
1 'polypeptide(L)'
;VVIRVASVPASHVYVRHLACPEGDDVIRLTDPVPADGRKVPGGWWPPLMLEPGWVSDHHEEFDVFHIHFGFDAIGAEQLQDVVAELAEHDKPLVYTVHDLRNPHHPTPGEHHKQLDVLIPAADELITLTPGAAERIRLRWGREATVLPHPHVVEQHWLERPRRDENPFVVGVHAKSLRANMDLFPVLDTLAETVQSLPDAVLQINVHDEIFDPDNAYWYNPDTGSRILQYGEHPRVDVRVHPYFSDDELWQYLSDLSVSVLPYRFGTHSGWLEACFDLGTAVVAPSCGFYGEQRRCGVYTYDEDTFDADSLDRCVRELYESRDLPRADWSQRMDERRALARAHRDIYLRAMSGRSGS
;
A
#
# COMPACT_ATOMS: atom_id res chain seq x y z
N VAL A 1 29.63 -10.03 3.81
CA VAL A 1 28.81 -11.11 4.43
C VAL A 1 27.47 -11.12 3.70
N VAL A 2 27.14 -12.26 3.11
CA VAL A 2 25.81 -12.48 2.51
C VAL A 2 24.82 -12.68 3.64
N ILE A 3 23.68 -11.98 3.55
CA ILE A 3 22.57 -12.08 4.52
C ILE A 3 21.38 -12.73 3.83
N ARG A 4 20.93 -13.88 4.33
CA ARG A 4 19.75 -14.58 3.83
C ARG A 4 18.53 -14.15 4.64
N VAL A 5 17.48 -13.69 3.95
CA VAL A 5 16.28 -13.15 4.60
C VAL A 5 15.06 -13.98 4.20
N ALA A 6 14.39 -14.56 5.18
CA ALA A 6 13.03 -15.08 5.03
C ALA A 6 12.07 -13.89 5.08
N SER A 7 11.62 -13.45 3.91
CA SER A 7 10.79 -12.24 3.75
C SER A 7 9.34 -12.60 3.49
N VAL A 8 8.41 -12.02 4.24
CA VAL A 8 6.97 -12.27 4.10
C VAL A 8 6.25 -10.98 3.65
N PRO A 9 5.85 -10.88 2.38
CA PRO A 9 6.25 -11.71 1.25
C PRO A 9 7.61 -11.29 0.67
N ALA A 10 8.19 -12.10 -0.23
CA ALA A 10 9.39 -11.76 -1.01
C ALA A 10 9.05 -11.24 -2.40
N SER A 11 7.99 -11.73 -3.03
CA SER A 11 7.66 -11.50 -4.44
C SER A 11 6.95 -10.18 -4.73
N HIS A 12 6.44 -9.48 -3.72
CA HIS A 12 5.72 -8.22 -3.93
C HIS A 12 6.64 -7.11 -4.42
N VAL A 13 6.16 -6.24 -5.31
CA VAL A 13 6.93 -5.14 -5.93
C VAL A 13 7.63 -4.26 -4.90
N TYR A 14 6.97 -3.91 -3.79
CA TYR A 14 7.58 -3.18 -2.69
C TYR A 14 8.87 -3.86 -2.22
N VAL A 15 8.81 -5.16 -1.93
CA VAL A 15 9.94 -5.92 -1.37
C VAL A 15 11.04 -6.12 -2.40
N ARG A 16 10.69 -6.40 -3.66
CA ARG A 16 11.66 -6.52 -4.75
C ARG A 16 12.45 -5.24 -4.97
N HIS A 17 11.83 -4.08 -4.79
CA HIS A 17 12.46 -2.79 -4.97
C HIS A 17 13.24 -2.30 -3.74
N LEU A 18 13.32 -3.10 -2.68
CA LEU A 18 14.29 -2.91 -1.58
C LEU A 18 15.68 -3.47 -1.90
N ALA A 19 15.82 -4.26 -2.97
CA ALA A 19 17.11 -4.77 -3.42
C ALA A 19 17.90 -3.70 -4.19
N CYS A 20 19.24 -3.69 -4.03
CA CYS A 20 20.10 -2.81 -4.81
C CYS A 20 20.00 -3.12 -6.30
N PRO A 21 19.84 -2.13 -7.19
CA PRO A 21 19.72 -2.36 -8.64
C PRO A 21 20.93 -3.08 -9.25
N GLU A 22 22.11 -2.83 -8.71
CA GLU A 22 23.37 -3.42 -9.16
C GLU A 22 23.67 -4.79 -8.51
N GLY A 23 22.77 -5.29 -7.68
CA GLY A 23 22.95 -6.45 -6.82
C GLY A 23 23.46 -6.08 -5.44
N ASP A 24 23.16 -6.90 -4.47
CA ASP A 24 23.59 -6.72 -3.08
C ASP A 24 23.92 -8.07 -2.40
N ASP A 25 24.39 -7.98 -1.16
CA ASP A 25 24.67 -9.15 -0.32
C ASP A 25 23.42 -9.66 0.43
N VAL A 26 22.25 -9.08 0.16
CA VAL A 26 20.99 -9.49 0.79
C VAL A 26 20.20 -10.37 -0.17
N ILE A 27 20.07 -11.64 0.19
CA ILE A 27 19.34 -12.65 -0.60
C ILE A 27 18.03 -12.95 0.11
N ARG A 28 16.90 -12.66 -0.53
CA ARG A 28 15.57 -13.02 -0.02
C ARG A 28 15.19 -14.41 -0.51
N LEU A 29 14.71 -15.25 0.41
CA LEU A 29 14.17 -16.57 0.06
C LEU A 29 12.93 -16.37 -0.82
N THR A 30 12.76 -17.26 -1.79
CA THR A 30 11.55 -17.27 -2.64
C THR A 30 10.33 -17.64 -1.82
N ASP A 31 9.20 -16.96 -2.06
CA ASP A 31 7.93 -17.30 -1.41
C ASP A 31 7.58 -18.77 -1.70
N PRO A 32 7.33 -19.60 -0.66
CA PRO A 32 6.93 -20.98 -0.88
C PRO A 32 5.53 -21.03 -1.52
N VAL A 33 5.36 -21.95 -2.46
CA VAL A 33 4.07 -22.18 -3.14
C VAL A 33 3.37 -23.38 -2.48
N PRO A 34 2.08 -23.24 -2.09
CA PRO A 34 1.34 -24.36 -1.54
C PRO A 34 1.27 -25.54 -2.52
N ALA A 35 1.53 -26.76 -2.04
CA ALA A 35 1.51 -27.98 -2.85
C ALA A 35 0.14 -28.23 -3.51
N ASP A 36 -0.93 -27.80 -2.87
CA ASP A 36 -2.32 -27.92 -3.35
C ASP A 36 -2.73 -26.73 -4.25
N GLY A 37 -1.87 -25.74 -4.44
CA GLY A 37 -2.14 -24.56 -5.27
C GLY A 37 -3.22 -23.63 -4.71
N ARG A 38 -3.61 -23.77 -3.41
CA ARG A 38 -4.62 -22.92 -2.79
C ARG A 38 -4.20 -21.45 -2.77
N LYS A 39 -5.18 -20.56 -2.91
CA LYS A 39 -5.00 -19.11 -2.78
C LYS A 39 -5.91 -18.57 -1.68
N VAL A 40 -5.50 -17.49 -1.04
CA VAL A 40 -6.35 -16.72 -0.12
C VAL A 40 -7.23 -15.75 -0.90
N PRO A 41 -8.31 -15.20 -0.29
CA PRO A 41 -9.11 -14.16 -0.91
C PRO A 41 -8.24 -13.01 -1.45
N GLY A 42 -8.48 -12.60 -2.70
CA GLY A 42 -7.62 -11.63 -3.39
C GLY A 42 -6.58 -12.26 -4.33
N GLY A 43 -6.53 -13.59 -4.43
CA GLY A 43 -5.71 -14.32 -5.41
C GLY A 43 -4.24 -14.52 -5.01
N TRP A 44 -3.86 -14.18 -3.79
CA TRP A 44 -2.50 -14.34 -3.27
C TRP A 44 -2.25 -15.76 -2.75
N TRP A 45 -0.97 -16.16 -2.71
CA TRP A 45 -0.55 -17.36 -1.99
C TRP A 45 -0.68 -17.13 -0.48
N PRO A 46 -1.12 -18.12 0.31
CA PRO A 46 -1.05 -18.03 1.76
C PRO A 46 0.41 -17.85 2.19
N PRO A 47 0.69 -17.10 3.27
CA PRO A 47 2.06 -16.89 3.74
C PRO A 47 2.59 -18.13 4.49
N LEU A 48 3.03 -19.15 3.74
CA LEU A 48 3.47 -20.44 4.30
C LEU A 48 4.62 -20.30 5.31
N MET A 49 5.45 -19.26 5.18
CA MET A 49 6.49 -18.96 6.17
C MET A 49 5.93 -18.61 7.56
N LEU A 50 4.62 -18.29 7.66
CA LEU A 50 3.94 -18.03 8.92
C LEU A 50 3.11 -19.23 9.41
N GLU A 51 3.17 -20.39 8.74
CA GLU A 51 2.53 -21.61 9.22
C GLU A 51 3.33 -22.21 10.40
N PRO A 52 2.64 -22.82 11.38
CA PRO A 52 3.30 -23.45 12.52
C PRO A 52 4.37 -24.46 12.09
N GLY A 53 5.56 -24.40 12.69
CA GLY A 53 6.69 -25.30 12.41
C GLY A 53 7.54 -24.91 11.22
N TRP A 54 7.11 -23.97 10.37
CA TRP A 54 7.91 -23.58 9.20
C TRP A 54 9.27 -23.01 9.59
N VAL A 55 9.32 -22.15 10.60
CA VAL A 55 10.57 -21.56 11.10
C VAL A 55 11.48 -22.67 11.63
N SER A 56 10.96 -23.60 12.43
CA SER A 56 11.71 -24.70 13.00
C SER A 56 12.30 -25.61 11.93
N ASP A 57 11.57 -25.84 10.83
CA ASP A 57 12.04 -26.70 9.75
C ASP A 57 13.07 -26.02 8.83
N HIS A 58 13.09 -24.68 8.76
CA HIS A 58 13.88 -23.91 7.77
C HIS A 58 14.88 -22.92 8.40
N HIS A 59 15.02 -22.88 9.74
CA HIS A 59 15.86 -21.88 10.43
C HIS A 59 17.32 -21.84 9.95
N GLU A 60 17.86 -22.92 9.43
CA GLU A 60 19.21 -22.96 8.87
C GLU A 60 19.34 -22.29 7.49
N GLU A 61 18.22 -22.03 6.82
CA GLU A 61 18.20 -21.47 5.48
C GLU A 61 18.26 -19.93 5.47
N PHE A 62 17.98 -19.27 6.59
CA PHE A 62 17.96 -17.80 6.69
C PHE A 62 18.68 -17.30 7.96
N ASP A 63 19.10 -16.06 7.89
CA ASP A 63 19.81 -15.36 8.96
C ASP A 63 18.88 -14.36 9.69
N VAL A 64 17.87 -13.80 8.97
CA VAL A 64 16.90 -12.83 9.47
C VAL A 64 15.51 -13.18 8.96
N PHE A 65 14.49 -13.05 9.81
CA PHE A 65 13.08 -13.14 9.42
C PHE A 65 12.49 -11.74 9.32
N HIS A 66 11.92 -11.37 8.15
CA HIS A 66 11.36 -10.04 7.93
C HIS A 66 9.90 -10.09 7.51
N ILE A 67 9.01 -9.62 8.36
CA ILE A 67 7.57 -9.49 8.06
C ILE A 67 7.30 -8.08 7.50
N HIS A 68 6.63 -8.01 6.35
CA HIS A 68 6.11 -6.78 5.77
C HIS A 68 4.60 -6.71 5.88
N PHE A 69 3.89 -7.65 5.29
CA PHE A 69 2.42 -7.74 5.25
C PHE A 69 1.99 -9.16 4.80
N GLY A 70 0.68 -9.35 4.54
CA GLY A 70 0.16 -10.62 4.04
C GLY A 70 -0.30 -11.57 5.15
N PHE A 71 -0.42 -11.08 6.38
CA PHE A 71 -0.90 -11.85 7.53
C PHE A 71 -2.34 -11.50 7.94
N ASP A 72 -3.12 -10.87 7.04
CA ASP A 72 -4.49 -10.43 7.34
C ASP A 72 -5.41 -11.55 7.86
N ALA A 73 -5.23 -12.76 7.33
CA ALA A 73 -5.99 -13.95 7.71
C ALA A 73 -5.33 -14.78 8.82
N ILE A 74 -4.19 -14.34 9.35
CA ILE A 74 -3.44 -15.05 10.40
C ILE A 74 -3.88 -14.54 11.77
N GLY A 75 -4.29 -15.42 12.67
CA GLY A 75 -4.63 -15.05 14.03
C GLY A 75 -3.42 -14.60 14.86
N ALA A 76 -3.65 -13.76 15.88
CA ALA A 76 -2.59 -13.30 16.77
C ALA A 76 -1.87 -14.46 17.50
N GLU A 77 -2.58 -15.53 17.83
CA GLU A 77 -2.01 -16.73 18.47
C GLU A 77 -0.98 -17.40 17.55
N GLN A 78 -1.29 -17.55 16.26
CA GLN A 78 -0.35 -18.12 15.30
C GLN A 78 0.89 -17.23 15.11
N LEU A 79 0.75 -15.92 15.15
CA LEU A 79 1.90 -15.00 15.13
C LEU A 79 2.75 -15.12 16.40
N GLN A 80 2.13 -15.39 17.56
CA GLN A 80 2.86 -15.68 18.80
C GLN A 80 3.69 -16.95 18.67
N ASP A 81 3.15 -18.00 18.05
CA ASP A 81 3.87 -19.24 17.80
C ASP A 81 5.09 -19.00 16.89
N VAL A 82 4.93 -18.25 15.80
CA VAL A 82 6.05 -17.86 14.92
C VAL A 82 7.13 -17.08 15.67
N VAL A 83 6.74 -16.12 16.52
CA VAL A 83 7.68 -15.36 17.36
C VAL A 83 8.41 -16.27 18.33
N ALA A 84 7.72 -17.24 18.94
CA ALA A 84 8.33 -18.20 19.85
C ALA A 84 9.33 -19.12 19.14
N GLU A 85 9.00 -19.62 17.94
CA GLU A 85 9.93 -20.44 17.14
C GLU A 85 11.18 -19.64 16.73
N LEU A 86 11.02 -18.37 16.33
CA LEU A 86 12.15 -17.49 16.02
C LEU A 86 13.07 -17.30 17.23
N ALA A 87 12.49 -17.12 18.43
CA ALA A 87 13.25 -17.00 19.66
C ALA A 87 13.98 -18.30 20.04
N GLU A 88 13.34 -19.47 19.87
CA GLU A 88 13.93 -20.78 20.13
C GLU A 88 15.17 -21.07 19.27
N HIS A 89 15.14 -20.61 18.02
CA HIS A 89 16.23 -20.79 17.06
C HIS A 89 17.19 -19.60 16.97
N ASP A 90 17.08 -18.64 17.89
CA ASP A 90 17.92 -17.41 17.93
C ASP A 90 17.89 -16.62 16.60
N LYS A 91 16.71 -16.56 15.96
CA LYS A 91 16.52 -15.82 14.70
C LYS A 91 15.92 -14.45 14.94
N PRO A 92 16.58 -13.37 14.51
CA PRO A 92 16.06 -12.02 14.68
C PRO A 92 14.84 -11.78 13.80
N LEU A 93 13.85 -11.06 14.37
CA LEU A 93 12.66 -10.57 13.70
C LEU A 93 12.81 -9.10 13.36
N VAL A 94 12.70 -8.77 12.08
CA VAL A 94 12.50 -7.40 11.59
C VAL A 94 11.04 -7.26 11.16
N TYR A 95 10.38 -6.19 11.55
CA TYR A 95 9.00 -5.94 11.14
C TYR A 95 8.86 -4.54 10.52
N THR A 96 8.38 -4.48 9.28
CA THR A 96 7.97 -3.23 8.64
C THR A 96 6.49 -2.99 8.87
N VAL A 97 6.17 -1.97 9.67
CA VAL A 97 4.79 -1.59 9.98
C VAL A 97 4.22 -0.75 8.83
N HIS A 98 3.57 -1.41 7.88
CA HIS A 98 2.91 -0.75 6.75
C HIS A 98 1.59 -0.13 7.16
N ASP A 99 0.81 -0.85 7.97
CA ASP A 99 -0.51 -0.46 8.38
C ASP A 99 -0.64 -0.44 9.91
N LEU A 100 -1.09 0.69 10.45
CA LEU A 100 -1.56 0.82 11.83
C LEU A 100 -3.06 0.51 11.93
N ARG A 101 -3.74 0.55 10.80
CA ARG A 101 -5.13 0.21 10.60
C ARG A 101 -5.28 -0.55 9.28
N ASN A 102 -5.58 -1.83 9.34
CA ASN A 102 -5.70 -2.67 8.15
C ASN A 102 -6.87 -2.22 7.25
N PRO A 103 -6.62 -1.89 5.98
CA PRO A 103 -7.65 -1.40 5.05
C PRO A 103 -8.71 -2.45 4.68
N HIS A 104 -8.44 -3.72 4.90
CA HIS A 104 -9.35 -4.83 4.59
C HIS A 104 -10.30 -5.17 5.75
N HIS A 105 -9.95 -4.82 6.98
CA HIS A 105 -10.73 -5.15 8.15
C HIS A 105 -11.73 -4.04 8.49
N PRO A 106 -13.03 -4.34 8.58
CA PRO A 106 -14.05 -3.34 8.95
C PRO A 106 -13.85 -2.80 10.36
N THR A 107 -13.31 -3.61 11.27
CA THR A 107 -12.98 -3.21 12.64
C THR A 107 -11.49 -3.36 12.93
N PRO A 108 -10.91 -2.52 13.83
CA PRO A 108 -9.49 -2.56 14.11
C PRO A 108 -9.01 -3.75 14.97
N GLY A 109 -9.95 -4.46 15.64
CA GLY A 109 -9.66 -5.36 16.75
C GLY A 109 -8.64 -6.46 16.43
N GLU A 110 -8.84 -7.20 15.35
CA GLU A 110 -7.92 -8.30 14.99
C GLU A 110 -6.55 -7.79 14.58
N HIS A 111 -6.51 -6.77 13.75
CA HIS A 111 -5.23 -6.18 13.34
C HIS A 111 -4.45 -5.59 14.53
N HIS A 112 -5.15 -4.95 15.46
CA HIS A 112 -4.52 -4.45 16.68
C HIS A 112 -3.90 -5.56 17.52
N LYS A 113 -4.54 -6.73 17.64
CA LYS A 113 -3.96 -7.89 18.34
C LYS A 113 -2.70 -8.41 17.64
N GLN A 114 -2.70 -8.44 16.31
CA GLN A 114 -1.51 -8.80 15.51
C GLN A 114 -0.36 -7.83 15.75
N LEU A 115 -0.63 -6.51 15.74
CA LEU A 115 0.37 -5.48 16.03
C LEU A 115 0.89 -5.58 17.49
N ASP A 116 0.02 -5.88 18.45
CA ASP A 116 0.37 -6.05 19.85
C ASP A 116 1.28 -7.28 20.10
N VAL A 117 1.33 -8.22 19.14
CA VAL A 117 2.31 -9.34 19.13
C VAL A 117 3.60 -8.92 18.42
N LEU A 118 3.51 -8.43 17.18
CA LEU A 118 4.67 -8.23 16.32
C LEU A 118 5.54 -7.05 16.74
N ILE A 119 4.94 -5.90 17.10
CA ILE A 119 5.70 -4.68 17.42
C ILE A 119 6.56 -4.86 18.68
N PRO A 120 6.06 -5.41 19.80
CA PRO A 120 6.91 -5.67 20.97
C PRO A 120 7.99 -6.72 20.72
N ALA A 121 7.71 -7.74 19.90
CA ALA A 121 8.59 -8.87 19.67
C ALA A 121 9.73 -8.60 18.67
N ALA A 122 9.55 -7.64 17.76
CA ALA A 122 10.54 -7.36 16.73
C ALA A 122 11.85 -6.83 17.33
N ASP A 123 12.99 -7.33 16.86
CA ASP A 123 14.33 -6.82 17.21
C ASP A 123 14.53 -5.42 16.59
N GLU A 124 14.10 -5.23 15.35
CA GLU A 124 14.14 -3.94 14.63
C GLU A 124 12.77 -3.65 14.02
N LEU A 125 12.36 -2.38 14.11
CA LEU A 125 11.11 -1.89 13.51
C LEU A 125 11.38 -0.89 12.41
N ILE A 126 10.63 -0.99 11.32
CA ILE A 126 10.63 -0.05 10.20
C ILE A 126 9.21 0.47 10.00
N THR A 127 9.08 1.73 9.62
CA THR A 127 7.83 2.30 9.10
C THR A 127 8.11 3.34 8.02
N LEU A 128 7.11 3.88 7.35
CA LEU A 128 7.34 4.66 6.14
C LEU A 128 7.27 6.17 6.34
N THR A 129 6.75 6.62 7.48
CA THR A 129 6.56 8.06 7.76
C THR A 129 6.86 8.39 9.22
N PRO A 130 7.27 9.64 9.52
CA PRO A 130 7.49 10.10 10.89
C PRO A 130 6.24 10.00 11.78
N GLY A 131 5.06 10.33 11.24
CA GLY A 131 3.81 10.24 11.99
C GLY A 131 3.44 8.82 12.37
N ALA A 132 3.70 7.82 11.51
CA ALA A 132 3.52 6.41 11.84
C ALA A 132 4.52 5.96 12.91
N ALA A 133 5.78 6.38 12.83
CA ALA A 133 6.80 6.12 13.87
C ALA A 133 6.39 6.68 15.23
N GLU A 134 5.88 7.91 15.27
CA GLU A 134 5.39 8.54 16.49
C GLU A 134 4.18 7.77 17.08
N ARG A 135 3.25 7.28 16.25
CA ARG A 135 2.15 6.44 16.72
C ARG A 135 2.64 5.12 17.32
N ILE A 136 3.66 4.49 16.73
CA ILE A 136 4.29 3.27 17.25
C ILE A 136 4.92 3.59 18.63
N ARG A 137 5.68 4.68 18.73
CA ARG A 137 6.30 5.11 19.97
C ARG A 137 5.28 5.38 21.09
N LEU A 138 4.21 6.11 20.77
CA LEU A 138 3.16 6.44 21.75
C LEU A 138 2.38 5.23 22.26
N ARG A 139 2.10 4.26 21.38
CA ARG A 139 1.26 3.12 21.76
C ARG A 139 2.06 1.97 22.37
N TRP A 140 3.24 1.65 21.84
CA TRP A 140 4.03 0.49 22.26
C TRP A 140 5.36 0.83 22.93
N GLY A 141 5.72 2.11 23.01
CA GLY A 141 7.00 2.53 23.59
C GLY A 141 8.22 2.06 22.79
N ARG A 142 8.05 1.77 21.50
CA ARG A 142 9.09 1.25 20.61
C ARG A 142 9.47 2.31 19.58
N GLU A 143 10.76 2.41 19.30
CA GLU A 143 11.27 3.25 18.20
C GLU A 143 11.25 2.46 16.88
N ALA A 144 10.87 3.13 15.79
CA ALA A 144 10.89 2.57 14.44
C ALA A 144 11.78 3.43 13.54
N THR A 145 12.61 2.78 12.73
CA THR A 145 13.39 3.45 11.69
C THR A 145 12.44 3.88 10.57
N VAL A 146 12.45 5.15 10.21
CA VAL A 146 11.63 5.67 9.10
C VAL A 146 12.40 5.51 7.80
N LEU A 147 11.87 4.71 6.87
CA LEU A 147 12.40 4.54 5.52
C LEU A 147 11.31 4.85 4.49
N PRO A 148 11.58 5.62 3.43
CA PRO A 148 10.57 5.97 2.44
C PRO A 148 10.10 4.74 1.66
N HIS A 149 8.92 4.84 1.09
CA HIS A 149 8.41 3.81 0.16
C HIS A 149 9.28 3.75 -1.11
N PRO A 150 9.72 2.56 -1.57
CA PRO A 150 10.46 2.43 -2.83
C PRO A 150 9.58 2.81 -4.03
N HIS A 151 10.20 3.04 -5.19
CA HIS A 151 9.45 3.19 -6.43
C HIS A 151 8.62 1.93 -6.73
N VAL A 152 7.51 2.12 -7.41
CA VAL A 152 6.60 1.02 -7.78
C VAL A 152 6.69 0.72 -9.27
N VAL A 153 6.81 1.76 -10.08
CA VAL A 153 6.70 1.71 -11.54
C VAL A 153 8.07 1.54 -12.18
N GLU A 154 8.14 0.80 -13.29
CA GLU A 154 9.36 0.54 -14.02
C GLU A 154 9.83 1.75 -14.85
N GLN A 155 11.14 1.83 -15.15
CA GLN A 155 11.79 2.96 -15.84
C GLN A 155 11.04 3.44 -17.08
N HIS A 156 10.71 2.52 -17.96
CA HIS A 156 10.12 2.85 -19.26
C HIS A 156 8.76 3.56 -19.15
N TRP A 157 8.05 3.36 -18.03
CA TRP A 157 6.82 4.07 -17.72
C TRP A 157 7.08 5.47 -17.14
N LEU A 158 8.05 5.60 -16.22
CA LEU A 158 8.44 6.90 -15.66
C LEU A 158 8.89 7.88 -16.73
N GLU A 159 9.63 7.40 -17.73
CA GLU A 159 10.23 8.22 -18.78
C GLU A 159 9.28 8.54 -19.94
N ARG A 160 8.08 7.95 -19.96
CA ARG A 160 7.09 8.27 -21.00
C ARG A 160 6.69 9.74 -20.95
N PRO A 161 6.56 10.40 -22.11
CA PRO A 161 5.95 11.73 -22.18
C PRO A 161 4.54 11.69 -21.56
N ARG A 162 4.21 12.68 -20.77
CA ARG A 162 2.82 12.84 -20.31
C ARG A 162 1.90 13.10 -21.48
N ARG A 163 0.65 12.63 -21.35
CA ARG A 163 -0.45 13.02 -22.23
C ARG A 163 -0.73 14.54 -22.11
N ASP A 164 -1.31 15.13 -23.15
CA ASP A 164 -1.85 16.48 -23.08
C ASP A 164 -2.81 16.62 -21.89
N GLU A 165 -2.71 17.73 -21.17
CA GLU A 165 -3.45 17.97 -19.93
C GLU A 165 -4.96 18.27 -20.14
N ASN A 166 -5.47 18.13 -21.33
CA ASN A 166 -6.88 18.31 -21.67
C ASN A 166 -7.50 17.02 -22.19
N PRO A 167 -8.65 16.60 -21.67
CA PRO A 167 -9.34 17.17 -20.50
C PRO A 167 -8.57 16.93 -19.20
N PHE A 168 -8.87 17.76 -18.17
CA PHE A 168 -8.41 17.51 -16.80
C PHE A 168 -9.19 16.35 -16.20
N VAL A 169 -8.55 15.21 -16.03
CA VAL A 169 -9.20 13.97 -15.59
C VAL A 169 -8.99 13.75 -14.10
N VAL A 170 -10.08 13.81 -13.35
CA VAL A 170 -10.12 13.41 -11.92
C VAL A 170 -10.55 11.97 -11.84
N GLY A 171 -9.69 11.07 -11.33
CA GLY A 171 -9.95 9.63 -11.25
C GLY A 171 -10.28 9.18 -9.83
N VAL A 172 -11.30 8.34 -9.71
CA VAL A 172 -11.58 7.54 -8.49
C VAL A 172 -11.61 6.08 -8.90
N HIS A 173 -10.81 5.25 -8.23
CA HIS A 173 -10.75 3.81 -8.49
C HIS A 173 -11.39 3.03 -7.37
N ALA A 174 -12.57 2.50 -7.61
CA ALA A 174 -13.34 1.66 -6.68
C ALA A 174 -12.91 0.19 -6.78
N LYS A 175 -11.61 -0.05 -6.55
CA LYS A 175 -11.05 -1.41 -6.56
C LYS A 175 -11.57 -2.20 -5.37
N SER A 176 -12.23 -3.33 -5.63
CA SER A 176 -12.54 -4.36 -4.63
C SER A 176 -13.29 -3.84 -3.40
N LEU A 177 -14.00 -2.73 -3.47
CA LEU A 177 -14.84 -2.11 -2.41
C LEU A 177 -14.36 -2.44 -0.97
N ARG A 178 -13.09 -2.21 -0.68
CA ARG A 178 -12.46 -2.54 0.61
C ARG A 178 -13.18 -1.84 1.75
N ALA A 179 -13.06 -2.39 2.96
CA ALA A 179 -13.69 -1.86 4.16
C ALA A 179 -13.32 -0.39 4.47
N ASN A 180 -12.12 0.06 4.06
CA ASN A 180 -11.67 1.43 4.23
C ASN A 180 -12.27 2.41 3.21
N MET A 181 -12.93 1.93 2.15
CA MET A 181 -13.52 2.80 1.12
C MET A 181 -14.94 3.19 1.51
N ASP A 182 -15.22 4.49 1.45
CA ASP A 182 -16.57 5.03 1.41
C ASP A 182 -16.62 6.03 0.26
N LEU A 183 -17.16 5.59 -0.86
CA LEU A 183 -17.07 6.27 -2.14
C LEU A 183 -18.03 7.45 -2.26
N PHE A 184 -19.25 7.29 -1.74
CA PHE A 184 -20.37 8.16 -2.15
C PHE A 184 -20.21 9.62 -1.76
N PRO A 185 -19.77 9.98 -0.55
CA PRO A 185 -19.53 11.39 -0.22
C PRO A 185 -18.47 12.02 -1.14
N VAL A 186 -17.45 11.24 -1.51
CA VAL A 186 -16.38 11.67 -2.41
C VAL A 186 -16.92 11.86 -3.84
N LEU A 187 -17.67 10.88 -4.35
CA LEU A 187 -18.23 10.93 -5.72
C LEU A 187 -19.23 12.06 -5.89
N ASP A 188 -20.11 12.27 -4.89
CA ASP A 188 -21.09 13.38 -4.90
C ASP A 188 -20.36 14.73 -5.03
N THR A 189 -19.36 14.97 -4.19
CA THR A 189 -18.54 16.19 -4.23
C THR A 189 -17.83 16.36 -5.55
N LEU A 190 -17.15 15.32 -6.06
CA LEU A 190 -16.38 15.40 -7.29
C LEU A 190 -17.25 15.60 -8.53
N ALA A 191 -18.45 14.99 -8.57
CA ALA A 191 -19.40 15.18 -9.65
C ALA A 191 -19.86 16.63 -9.74
N GLU A 192 -20.05 17.32 -8.62
CA GLU A 192 -20.35 18.75 -8.57
C GLU A 192 -19.14 19.60 -8.96
N THR A 193 -17.95 19.26 -8.44
CA THR A 193 -16.71 19.99 -8.72
C THR A 193 -16.41 20.03 -10.21
N VAL A 194 -16.40 18.89 -10.90
CA VAL A 194 -16.05 18.83 -12.34
C VAL A 194 -17.05 19.55 -13.22
N GLN A 195 -18.31 19.65 -12.83
CA GLN A 195 -19.31 20.43 -13.59
C GLN A 195 -19.00 21.91 -13.60
N SER A 196 -18.37 22.43 -12.56
CA SER A 196 -18.00 23.85 -12.43
C SER A 196 -16.65 24.19 -13.05
N LEU A 197 -15.84 23.19 -13.43
CA LEU A 197 -14.50 23.37 -14.00
C LEU A 197 -14.54 23.16 -15.53
N PRO A 198 -14.13 24.14 -16.34
CA PRO A 198 -14.03 23.96 -17.79
C PRO A 198 -13.10 22.76 -18.12
N ASP A 199 -13.51 21.94 -19.09
CA ASP A 199 -12.73 20.79 -19.59
C ASP A 199 -12.28 19.77 -18.52
N ALA A 200 -12.93 19.74 -17.34
CA ALA A 200 -12.74 18.72 -16.34
C ALA A 200 -13.74 17.58 -16.52
N VAL A 201 -13.30 16.35 -16.24
CA VAL A 201 -14.12 15.15 -16.23
C VAL A 201 -13.80 14.30 -15.00
N LEU A 202 -14.82 13.64 -14.44
CA LEU A 202 -14.67 12.64 -13.41
C LEU A 202 -14.69 11.26 -14.07
N GLN A 203 -13.63 10.47 -13.88
CA GLN A 203 -13.57 9.08 -14.30
C GLN A 203 -13.67 8.18 -13.08
N ILE A 204 -14.71 7.35 -13.04
CA ILE A 204 -14.94 6.37 -11.97
C ILE A 204 -14.67 4.97 -12.54
N ASN A 205 -13.68 4.30 -12.01
CA ASN A 205 -13.34 2.94 -12.38
C ASN A 205 -13.80 1.96 -11.29
N VAL A 206 -14.46 0.89 -11.70
CA VAL A 206 -14.93 -0.17 -10.80
C VAL A 206 -14.68 -1.54 -11.43
N HIS A 207 -14.28 -2.51 -10.60
CA HIS A 207 -14.08 -3.87 -11.08
C HIS A 207 -15.41 -4.57 -11.32
N ASP A 208 -15.48 -5.39 -12.35
CA ASP A 208 -16.66 -6.18 -12.75
C ASP A 208 -17.07 -7.24 -11.71
N GLU A 209 -16.13 -7.67 -10.86
CA GLU A 209 -16.37 -8.63 -9.78
C GLU A 209 -17.51 -8.28 -8.82
N ILE A 210 -17.83 -6.97 -8.67
CA ILE A 210 -18.95 -6.55 -7.81
C ILE A 210 -20.33 -6.92 -8.39
N PHE A 211 -20.38 -7.23 -9.68
CA PHE A 211 -21.58 -7.69 -10.39
C PHE A 211 -21.61 -9.20 -10.61
N ASP A 212 -20.53 -9.92 -10.28
CA ASP A 212 -20.40 -11.35 -10.47
C ASP A 212 -20.98 -12.14 -9.29
N PRO A 213 -22.15 -12.79 -9.43
CA PRO A 213 -22.78 -13.52 -8.34
C PRO A 213 -21.96 -14.76 -7.89
N ASP A 214 -21.03 -15.24 -8.72
CA ASP A 214 -20.15 -16.35 -8.36
C ASP A 214 -18.98 -15.88 -7.48
N ASN A 215 -18.70 -14.57 -7.42
CA ASN A 215 -17.72 -13.96 -6.52
C ASN A 215 -18.36 -13.59 -5.17
N ALA A 216 -18.59 -14.59 -4.32
CA ALA A 216 -19.23 -14.37 -3.02
C ALA A 216 -18.53 -13.36 -2.09
N TYR A 217 -17.26 -13.06 -2.34
CA TYR A 217 -16.47 -12.15 -1.49
C TYR A 217 -16.68 -10.67 -1.86
N TRP A 218 -16.78 -10.37 -3.16
CA TRP A 218 -16.88 -8.98 -3.65
C TRP A 218 -18.26 -8.63 -4.23
N TYR A 219 -19.15 -9.61 -4.39
CA TYR A 219 -20.47 -9.39 -4.97
C TYR A 219 -21.25 -8.34 -4.19
N ASN A 220 -21.50 -7.21 -4.81
CA ASN A 220 -22.25 -6.09 -4.22
C ASN A 220 -22.97 -5.28 -5.33
N PRO A 221 -24.00 -5.88 -5.96
CA PRO A 221 -24.66 -5.29 -7.11
C PRO A 221 -25.43 -4.00 -6.78
N ASP A 222 -25.86 -3.82 -5.53
CA ASP A 222 -26.56 -2.60 -5.11
C ASP A 222 -25.61 -1.39 -5.11
N THR A 223 -24.41 -1.56 -4.56
CA THR A 223 -23.35 -0.55 -4.61
C THR A 223 -22.91 -0.32 -6.06
N GLY A 224 -22.73 -1.40 -6.83
CA GLY A 224 -22.40 -1.31 -8.25
C GLY A 224 -23.43 -0.51 -9.05
N SER A 225 -24.72 -0.80 -8.87
CA SER A 225 -25.81 -0.10 -9.54
C SER A 225 -25.85 1.39 -9.17
N ARG A 226 -25.59 1.72 -7.90
CA ARG A 226 -25.50 3.11 -7.45
C ARG A 226 -24.29 3.84 -8.09
N ILE A 227 -23.16 3.16 -8.25
CA ILE A 227 -21.99 3.73 -8.94
C ILE A 227 -22.33 4.01 -10.42
N LEU A 228 -23.02 3.08 -11.11
CA LEU A 228 -23.39 3.26 -12.52
C LEU A 228 -24.29 4.49 -12.74
N GLN A 229 -25.12 4.86 -11.76
CA GLN A 229 -25.99 6.04 -11.86
C GLN A 229 -25.20 7.36 -12.01
N TYR A 230 -23.95 7.42 -11.52
CA TYR A 230 -23.11 8.61 -11.75
C TYR A 230 -22.82 8.88 -13.23
N GLY A 231 -22.88 7.85 -14.08
CA GLY A 231 -22.75 8.01 -15.53
C GLY A 231 -23.87 8.84 -16.20
N GLU A 232 -24.96 9.09 -15.48
CA GLU A 232 -26.04 10.00 -15.93
C GLU A 232 -25.67 11.47 -15.74
N HIS A 233 -24.67 11.80 -14.92
CA HIS A 233 -24.20 13.15 -14.73
C HIS A 233 -23.33 13.61 -15.91
N PRO A 234 -23.50 14.87 -16.37
CA PRO A 234 -22.59 15.44 -17.35
C PRO A 234 -21.14 15.39 -16.89
N ARG A 235 -20.21 15.05 -17.79
CA ARG A 235 -18.78 14.99 -17.52
C ARG A 235 -18.35 13.92 -16.49
N VAL A 236 -19.19 12.91 -16.26
CA VAL A 236 -18.83 11.73 -15.47
C VAL A 236 -18.79 10.53 -16.39
N ASP A 237 -17.67 9.82 -16.37
CA ASP A 237 -17.42 8.58 -17.13
C ASP A 237 -17.22 7.42 -16.16
N VAL A 238 -18.16 6.47 -16.16
CA VAL A 238 -18.09 5.28 -15.30
C VAL A 238 -17.65 4.09 -16.14
N ARG A 239 -16.56 3.46 -15.73
CA ARG A 239 -15.95 2.33 -16.42
C ARG A 239 -15.97 1.09 -15.54
N VAL A 240 -16.63 0.03 -16.02
CA VAL A 240 -16.59 -1.30 -15.42
C VAL A 240 -15.59 -2.14 -16.20
N HIS A 241 -14.66 -2.77 -15.52
CA HIS A 241 -13.60 -3.55 -16.17
C HIS A 241 -13.07 -4.65 -15.24
N PRO A 242 -12.45 -5.71 -15.78
CA PRO A 242 -11.73 -6.70 -14.98
C PRO A 242 -10.50 -6.09 -14.32
N TYR A 243 -9.80 -6.87 -13.50
CA TYR A 243 -8.51 -6.45 -12.95
C TYR A 243 -7.56 -6.03 -14.07
N PHE A 244 -6.94 -4.88 -13.89
CA PHE A 244 -5.87 -4.44 -14.77
C PHE A 244 -4.62 -5.31 -14.62
N SER A 245 -3.96 -5.60 -15.72
CA SER A 245 -2.52 -5.92 -15.71
C SER A 245 -1.73 -4.71 -15.23
N ASP A 246 -0.46 -4.91 -14.88
CA ASP A 246 0.41 -3.80 -14.45
C ASP A 246 0.50 -2.71 -15.53
N ASP A 247 0.67 -3.09 -16.80
CA ASP A 247 0.73 -2.15 -17.91
C ASP A 247 -0.58 -1.36 -18.11
N GLU A 248 -1.73 -2.01 -17.98
CA GLU A 248 -3.03 -1.35 -18.05
C GLU A 248 -3.24 -0.40 -16.86
N LEU A 249 -2.78 -0.80 -15.67
CA LEU A 249 -2.84 0.05 -14.48
C LEU A 249 -1.97 1.29 -14.63
N TRP A 250 -0.75 1.13 -15.12
CA TRP A 250 0.16 2.27 -15.33
C TRP A 250 -0.35 3.20 -16.42
N GLN A 251 -0.92 2.65 -17.49
CA GLN A 251 -1.57 3.46 -18.53
C GLN A 251 -2.74 4.24 -17.95
N TYR A 252 -3.64 3.57 -17.20
CA TYR A 252 -4.77 4.21 -16.54
C TYR A 252 -4.33 5.36 -15.64
N LEU A 253 -3.36 5.13 -14.75
CA LEU A 253 -2.87 6.16 -13.84
C LEU A 253 -2.21 7.32 -14.59
N SER A 254 -1.45 7.04 -15.66
CA SER A 254 -0.81 8.07 -16.48
C SER A 254 -1.82 8.94 -17.23
N ASP A 255 -3.01 8.43 -17.52
CA ASP A 255 -4.08 9.15 -18.21
C ASP A 255 -4.86 10.09 -17.27
N LEU A 256 -4.67 9.97 -15.95
CA LEU A 256 -5.29 10.85 -14.97
C LEU A 256 -4.46 12.12 -14.75
N SER A 257 -5.14 13.26 -14.54
CA SER A 257 -4.51 14.46 -13.98
C SER A 257 -4.39 14.36 -12.47
N VAL A 258 -5.44 13.83 -11.81
CA VAL A 258 -5.54 13.68 -10.36
C VAL A 258 -6.17 12.34 -10.03
N SER A 259 -5.61 11.60 -9.11
CA SER A 259 -6.24 10.44 -8.47
C SER A 259 -6.69 10.79 -7.06
N VAL A 260 -7.98 10.61 -6.76
CA VAL A 260 -8.55 10.85 -5.43
C VAL A 260 -8.68 9.54 -4.69
N LEU A 261 -8.15 9.48 -3.47
CA LEU A 261 -8.23 8.30 -2.61
C LEU A 261 -9.46 8.41 -1.69
N PRO A 262 -10.48 7.55 -1.84
CA PRO A 262 -11.73 7.64 -1.08
C PRO A 262 -11.68 6.83 0.21
N TYR A 263 -10.59 6.97 0.99
CA TYR A 263 -10.38 6.16 2.19
C TYR A 263 -10.81 6.92 3.45
N ARG A 264 -11.50 6.24 4.36
CA ARG A 264 -11.87 6.77 5.68
C ARG A 264 -10.97 6.27 6.81
N PHE A 265 -10.10 5.31 6.52
CA PHE A 265 -8.97 4.91 7.37
C PHE A 265 -7.85 4.29 6.52
N GLY A 266 -6.63 4.36 7.04
CA GLY A 266 -5.43 3.83 6.38
C GLY A 266 -4.17 4.40 7.04
N THR A 267 -3.01 4.05 6.52
CA THR A 267 -1.71 4.51 7.03
C THR A 267 -0.84 5.05 5.90
N HIS A 268 -0.49 4.22 4.94
CA HIS A 268 0.32 4.53 3.77
C HIS A 268 -0.36 4.01 2.49
N SER A 269 0.17 4.37 1.32
CA SER A 269 -0.44 3.96 0.05
C SER A 269 0.60 3.70 -1.03
N GLY A 270 0.68 2.45 -1.51
CA GLY A 270 1.43 2.11 -2.72
C GLY A 270 0.83 2.75 -3.99
N TRP A 271 -0.47 3.03 -3.98
CA TRP A 271 -1.14 3.76 -5.06
C TRP A 271 -0.64 5.21 -5.20
N LEU A 272 -0.48 5.91 -4.06
CA LEU A 272 0.11 7.24 -4.01
C LEU A 272 1.53 7.22 -4.60
N GLU A 273 2.31 6.20 -4.29
CA GLU A 273 3.67 6.05 -4.78
C GLU A 273 3.72 5.81 -6.29
N ALA A 274 2.83 4.95 -6.81
CA ALA A 274 2.70 4.71 -8.24
C ALA A 274 2.26 5.97 -8.99
N CYS A 275 1.31 6.74 -8.44
CA CYS A 275 0.89 8.03 -9.01
C CYS A 275 2.07 9.02 -9.06
N PHE A 276 2.87 9.09 -7.98
CA PHE A 276 4.07 9.94 -7.96
C PHE A 276 5.07 9.54 -9.03
N ASP A 277 5.33 8.24 -9.20
CA ASP A 277 6.22 7.72 -10.23
C ASP A 277 5.77 8.12 -11.64
N LEU A 278 4.46 8.08 -11.90
CA LEU A 278 3.86 8.38 -13.21
C LEU A 278 3.58 9.87 -13.43
N GLY A 279 3.70 10.69 -12.40
CA GLY A 279 3.43 12.12 -12.47
C GLY A 279 1.94 12.49 -12.43
N THR A 280 1.12 11.65 -11.82
CA THR A 280 -0.28 11.89 -11.53
C THR A 280 -0.41 12.49 -10.14
N ALA A 281 -1.05 13.65 -10.01
CA ALA A 281 -1.29 14.24 -8.70
C ALA A 281 -2.24 13.35 -7.88
N VAL A 282 -2.12 13.44 -6.56
CA VAL A 282 -3.01 12.71 -5.65
C VAL A 282 -3.68 13.68 -4.69
N VAL A 283 -4.97 13.45 -4.45
CA VAL A 283 -5.73 14.04 -3.34
C VAL A 283 -6.07 12.90 -2.39
N ALA A 284 -5.47 12.93 -1.20
CA ALA A 284 -5.57 11.88 -0.20
C ALA A 284 -6.32 12.36 1.05
N PRO A 285 -6.99 11.47 1.78
CA PRO A 285 -7.69 11.84 3.02
C PRO A 285 -6.73 12.09 4.18
N SER A 286 -7.20 12.80 5.19
CA SER A 286 -6.46 13.13 6.41
C SER A 286 -6.31 11.95 7.39
N CYS A 287 -6.98 10.82 7.15
CA CYS A 287 -6.99 9.67 8.06
C CYS A 287 -5.64 8.92 8.15
N GLY A 288 -4.76 9.09 7.16
CA GLY A 288 -3.44 8.45 7.10
C GLY A 288 -2.30 9.47 7.02
N PHE A 289 -1.08 8.98 6.83
CA PHE A 289 0.14 9.80 6.73
C PHE A 289 0.57 10.06 5.28
N TYR A 290 -0.40 10.17 4.37
CA TYR A 290 -0.16 10.28 2.93
C TYR A 290 0.65 11.52 2.55
N GLY A 291 0.35 12.68 3.17
CA GLY A 291 1.08 13.93 2.94
C GLY A 291 2.54 13.90 3.44
N GLU A 292 2.86 13.03 4.41
CA GLU A 292 4.23 12.79 4.85
C GLU A 292 4.96 11.80 3.93
N GLN A 293 4.21 10.86 3.33
CA GLN A 293 4.77 9.86 2.41
C GLN A 293 5.22 10.52 1.11
N ARG A 294 4.36 11.31 0.47
CA ARG A 294 4.65 12.10 -0.73
C ARG A 294 3.80 13.36 -0.74
N ARG A 295 4.30 14.41 -1.42
CA ARG A 295 3.53 15.63 -1.63
C ARG A 295 2.23 15.31 -2.35
N CYS A 296 1.10 15.62 -1.73
CA CYS A 296 -0.25 15.43 -2.27
C CYS A 296 -1.19 16.50 -1.68
N GLY A 297 -2.36 16.68 -2.30
CA GLY A 297 -3.46 17.39 -1.68
C GLY A 297 -4.01 16.56 -0.51
N VAL A 298 -4.34 17.20 0.60
CA VAL A 298 -4.93 16.51 1.76
C VAL A 298 -6.28 17.13 2.08
N TYR A 299 -7.33 16.31 2.04
CA TYR A 299 -8.69 16.72 2.39
C TYR A 299 -9.14 16.03 3.69
N THR A 300 -10.04 16.67 4.42
CA THR A 300 -10.54 16.14 5.68
C THR A 300 -11.48 14.98 5.45
N TYR A 301 -11.03 13.78 5.75
CA TYR A 301 -11.82 12.57 5.73
C TYR A 301 -11.24 11.51 6.66
N ASP A 302 -12.07 11.00 7.55
CA ASP A 302 -11.81 9.87 8.43
C ASP A 302 -13.11 9.10 8.73
N GLU A 303 -13.11 8.20 9.72
CA GLU A 303 -14.27 7.38 10.06
C GLU A 303 -15.45 8.21 10.62
N ASP A 304 -15.19 9.41 11.16
CA ASP A 304 -16.17 10.26 11.86
C ASP A 304 -16.52 11.53 11.08
N THR A 305 -15.64 12.00 10.20
CA THR A 305 -15.73 13.33 9.59
C THR A 305 -15.45 13.27 8.09
N PHE A 306 -16.28 13.97 7.30
CA PHE A 306 -16.05 14.26 5.89
C PHE A 306 -16.32 15.74 5.63
N ASP A 307 -15.34 16.44 5.02
CA ASP A 307 -15.45 17.85 4.62
C ASP A 307 -15.36 17.96 3.09
N ALA A 308 -16.53 18.12 2.47
CA ALA A 308 -16.68 18.28 1.02
C ALA A 308 -15.95 19.51 0.47
N ASP A 309 -15.99 20.64 1.22
CA ASP A 309 -15.34 21.87 0.81
C ASP A 309 -13.81 21.74 0.77
N SER A 310 -13.24 20.93 1.67
CA SER A 310 -11.81 20.64 1.67
C SER A 310 -11.40 19.80 0.47
N LEU A 311 -12.23 18.84 0.05
CA LEU A 311 -12.00 18.03 -1.14
C LEU A 311 -12.11 18.87 -2.42
N ASP A 312 -13.18 19.64 -2.57
CA ASP A 312 -13.39 20.54 -3.70
C ASP A 312 -12.21 21.52 -3.86
N ARG A 313 -11.78 22.14 -2.76
CA ARG A 313 -10.64 23.06 -2.75
C ARG A 313 -9.35 22.39 -3.23
N CYS A 314 -9.00 21.19 -2.75
CA CYS A 314 -7.81 20.46 -3.18
C CYS A 314 -7.82 20.20 -4.70
N VAL A 315 -8.95 19.78 -5.24
CA VAL A 315 -9.08 19.52 -6.69
C VAL A 315 -8.96 20.80 -7.50
N ARG A 316 -9.57 21.91 -7.05
CA ARG A 316 -9.47 23.21 -7.72
C ARG A 316 -8.05 23.77 -7.72
N GLU A 317 -7.34 23.67 -6.60
CA GLU A 317 -5.95 24.11 -6.50
C GLU A 317 -5.05 23.37 -7.51
N LEU A 318 -5.24 22.05 -7.67
CA LEU A 318 -4.51 21.25 -8.66
C LEU A 318 -4.95 21.59 -10.10
N TYR A 319 -6.23 21.85 -10.32
CA TYR A 319 -6.75 22.27 -11.61
C TYR A 319 -6.17 23.63 -12.04
N GLU A 320 -6.05 24.57 -11.13
CA GLU A 320 -5.53 25.93 -11.39
C GLU A 320 -4.02 25.94 -11.56
N SER A 321 -3.31 25.24 -10.68
CA SER A 321 -1.84 25.24 -10.67
C SER A 321 -1.22 24.38 -11.77
N ARG A 322 -1.89 23.32 -12.17
CA ARG A 322 -1.33 22.27 -13.04
C ARG A 322 0.02 21.75 -12.57
N ASP A 323 0.30 21.90 -11.26
CA ASP A 323 1.54 21.44 -10.64
C ASP A 323 1.42 19.93 -10.32
N LEU A 324 1.82 19.12 -11.28
CA LEU A 324 1.76 17.68 -11.21
C LEU A 324 3.16 17.13 -10.89
N PRO A 325 3.41 16.69 -9.65
CA PRO A 325 4.71 16.16 -9.25
C PRO A 325 5.04 14.90 -10.04
N ARG A 326 6.26 14.79 -10.53
CA ARG A 326 6.75 13.61 -11.24
C ARG A 326 8.08 13.16 -10.68
N ALA A 327 8.23 11.87 -10.49
CA ALA A 327 9.50 11.28 -10.11
C ALA A 327 10.53 11.39 -11.23
N ASP A 328 11.79 11.57 -10.85
CA ASP A 328 12.95 11.41 -11.72
C ASP A 328 13.54 10.01 -11.53
N TRP A 329 13.83 9.30 -12.62
CA TRP A 329 14.32 7.92 -12.53
C TRP A 329 15.67 7.83 -11.81
N SER A 330 16.59 8.76 -12.06
CA SER A 330 17.90 8.78 -11.38
C SER A 330 17.73 8.96 -9.88
N GLN A 331 16.86 9.87 -9.47
CA GLN A 331 16.54 10.09 -8.06
C GLN A 331 15.93 8.83 -7.43
N ARG A 332 14.99 8.16 -8.13
CA ARG A 332 14.37 6.92 -7.62
C ARG A 332 15.41 5.79 -7.48
N MET A 333 16.39 5.72 -8.36
CA MET A 333 17.47 4.75 -8.23
C MET A 333 18.43 5.07 -7.08
N ASP A 334 18.70 6.34 -6.81
CA ASP A 334 19.47 6.75 -5.62
C ASP A 334 18.70 6.45 -4.33
N GLU A 335 17.40 6.71 -4.28
CA GLU A 335 16.52 6.30 -3.16
C GLU A 335 16.57 4.79 -2.96
N ARG A 336 16.47 4.00 -4.02
CA ARG A 336 16.52 2.53 -3.97
C ARG A 336 17.86 2.01 -3.44
N ARG A 337 18.99 2.59 -3.88
CA ARG A 337 20.32 2.27 -3.34
C ARG A 337 20.43 2.60 -1.86
N ALA A 338 19.88 3.74 -1.44
CA ALA A 338 19.86 4.14 -0.04
C ALA A 338 19.01 3.19 0.81
N LEU A 339 17.83 2.79 0.32
CA LEU A 339 16.96 1.80 0.96
C LEU A 339 17.64 0.44 1.12
N ALA A 340 18.32 -0.05 0.06
CA ALA A 340 19.03 -1.32 0.12
C ALA A 340 20.11 -1.31 1.20
N ARG A 341 20.92 -0.22 1.27
CA ARG A 341 21.93 -0.05 2.33
C ARG A 341 21.30 0.02 3.72
N ALA A 342 20.24 0.80 3.88
CA ALA A 342 19.56 0.94 5.17
C ALA A 342 18.99 -0.40 5.68
N HIS A 343 18.36 -1.19 4.81
CA HIS A 343 17.87 -2.52 5.18
C HIS A 343 19.01 -3.47 5.55
N ARG A 344 20.11 -3.46 4.79
CA ARG A 344 21.30 -4.24 5.12
C ARG A 344 21.83 -3.91 6.52
N ASP A 345 21.95 -2.62 6.83
CA ASP A 345 22.44 -2.15 8.14
C ASP A 345 21.47 -2.55 9.27
N ILE A 346 20.16 -2.49 9.04
CA ILE A 346 19.13 -2.97 9.98
C ILE A 346 19.30 -4.47 10.25
N TYR A 347 19.46 -5.28 9.21
CA TYR A 347 19.66 -6.72 9.37
C TYR A 347 20.93 -7.05 10.16
N LEU A 348 22.03 -6.35 9.91
CA LEU A 348 23.27 -6.51 10.66
C LEU A 348 23.10 -6.15 12.15
N ARG A 349 22.36 -5.07 12.46
CA ARG A 349 22.06 -4.71 13.86
C ARG A 349 21.18 -5.78 14.53
N ALA A 350 20.12 -6.24 13.86
CA ALA A 350 19.25 -7.28 14.40
C ALA A 350 20.01 -8.57 14.72
N MET A 351 20.91 -8.99 13.84
CA MET A 351 21.78 -10.17 14.06
C MET A 351 22.76 -9.95 15.22
N SER A 352 23.35 -8.76 15.34
CA SER A 352 24.35 -8.45 16.38
C SER A 352 23.72 -8.34 17.77
N GLY A 353 22.48 -7.85 17.87
CA GLY A 353 21.75 -7.72 19.12
C GLY A 353 21.52 -9.05 19.85
N ARG A 354 21.36 -10.16 19.09
CA ARG A 354 21.18 -11.51 19.65
C ARG A 354 22.47 -12.23 19.96
N SER A 355 23.56 -11.94 19.24
CA SER A 355 24.88 -12.57 19.49
C SER A 355 25.53 -12.16 20.82
N GLY A 356 24.96 -11.20 21.56
CA GLY A 356 25.50 -10.67 22.82
C GLY A 356 24.64 -10.97 24.05
N SER A 357 23.57 -11.74 23.91
CA SER A 357 22.71 -12.21 25.01
C SER A 357 22.98 -13.67 25.29
#